data_7a8c9ae660719341bbb87cab0d88c66a
#
_entry.id   7a8c9ae660719341bbb87cab0d88c66a
#
_cell.length_a   1.000
_cell.length_b   1.000
_cell.length_c   1.000
_cell.angle_alpha   90.00
_cell.angle_beta   90.00
_cell.angle_gamma   90.00
#
_symmetry.space_group_name_H-M   'P 1'
#
loop_
_entity.id
_entity.type
_entity.pdbx_description
1 polymer ?
#
loop_
_entity_poly.entity_id
_entity_poly.type
_entity_poly.pdbx_seq_one_letter_code
_entity_poly.pdbx_strand_id
1 'polypeptide(L)'
;MQTNEASQESEIKQVIRSLCMMNNRFMNFMLDDNKEAAQVFLRVILGDDKIKVRNVRIQSFIQNIYGHSSQLDILAQDSKGRYFNVEVQRSDEGAPARRARFYSSILDTHFLQPSKLYEELPDTYVIFITENDVLHDNLPLYNIRRRIDENAKCFEDGSHIIYVNSQRRDDTALGKLMQDLYCTEPKNLHYHEFAERMEFLKYSKEGEEKMTDVIEEYAARKAEAVAKETAKEKNIEFAKGLLADGMSIEFTVRHSKLTEAEVRELASKLSA
;
A
#
# COMPACT_ATOMS: atom_id res chain seq x y z
N MET A 1 30.22 22.94 -6.60
CA MET A 1 28.75 22.96 -6.54
C MET A 1 28.11 22.20 -7.73
N GLN A 2 28.41 22.50 -8.97
CA GLN A 2 27.82 21.82 -10.14
C GLN A 2 28.05 20.28 -10.24
N THR A 3 29.14 19.75 -9.73
CA THR A 3 29.40 18.29 -9.72
C THR A 3 28.53 17.52 -8.71
N ASN A 4 28.08 18.16 -7.64
CA ASN A 4 27.24 17.52 -6.63
C ASN A 4 25.76 17.45 -7.08
N GLU A 5 25.28 18.50 -7.76
CA GLU A 5 23.92 18.55 -8.33
C GLU A 5 23.72 17.53 -9.45
N ALA A 6 24.66 17.40 -10.36
CA ALA A 6 24.62 16.40 -11.44
C ALA A 6 24.67 14.94 -10.91
N SER A 7 25.42 14.70 -9.83
CA SER A 7 25.45 13.40 -9.16
C SER A 7 24.11 13.09 -8.50
N GLN A 8 23.52 14.05 -7.81
CA GLN A 8 22.23 13.90 -7.13
C GLN A 8 21.07 13.71 -8.11
N GLU A 9 21.05 14.43 -9.23
CA GLU A 9 20.08 14.22 -10.32
C GLU A 9 20.19 12.84 -10.95
N SER A 10 21.42 12.32 -11.12
CA SER A 10 21.65 10.96 -11.62
C SER A 10 21.13 9.90 -10.65
N GLU A 11 21.32 10.07 -9.34
CA GLU A 11 20.81 9.16 -8.30
C GLU A 11 19.28 9.16 -8.25
N ILE A 12 18.65 10.33 -8.33
CA ILE A 12 17.19 10.46 -8.38
C ILE A 12 16.63 9.70 -9.58
N LYS A 13 17.19 9.88 -10.76
CA LYS A 13 16.77 9.16 -11.97
C LYS A 13 16.91 7.63 -11.83
N GLN A 14 17.97 7.16 -11.19
CA GLN A 14 18.13 5.73 -10.92
C GLN A 14 17.05 5.20 -9.97
N VAL A 15 16.71 5.95 -8.92
CA VAL A 15 15.61 5.60 -8.00
C VAL A 15 14.29 5.54 -8.75
N ILE A 16 13.95 6.56 -9.56
CA ILE A 16 12.73 6.57 -10.39
C ILE A 16 12.66 5.32 -11.27
N ARG A 17 13.74 5.00 -11.98
CA ARG A 17 13.81 3.82 -12.87
C ARG A 17 13.65 2.50 -12.13
N SER A 18 14.06 2.41 -10.87
CA SER A 18 13.93 1.21 -10.06
C SER A 18 12.52 0.98 -9.47
N LEU A 19 11.63 1.98 -9.53
CA LEU A 19 10.29 1.86 -8.98
C LEU A 19 9.42 0.90 -9.82
N CYS A 20 8.57 0.16 -9.16
CA CYS A 20 7.52 -0.67 -9.75
C CYS A 20 6.18 -0.40 -9.09
N MET A 21 5.07 -0.88 -9.67
CA MET A 21 3.72 -0.61 -9.18
C MET A 21 3.43 -1.22 -7.79
N MET A 22 4.22 -2.18 -7.32
CA MET A 22 4.15 -2.64 -5.92
C MET A 22 4.63 -1.58 -4.92
N ASN A 23 5.28 -0.52 -5.36
CA ASN A 23 5.48 0.66 -4.55
C ASN A 23 4.19 1.48 -4.56
N ASN A 24 3.54 1.62 -3.40
CA ASN A 24 2.25 2.29 -3.26
C ASN A 24 2.22 3.70 -3.86
N ARG A 25 3.27 4.49 -3.64
CA ARG A 25 3.36 5.84 -4.20
C ARG A 25 3.49 5.82 -5.72
N PHE A 26 4.32 4.92 -6.26
CA PHE A 26 4.44 4.78 -7.70
C PHE A 26 3.13 4.31 -8.33
N MET A 27 2.43 3.35 -7.68
CA MET A 27 1.10 2.92 -8.10
C MET A 27 0.12 4.10 -8.15
N ASN A 28 0.17 4.99 -7.14
CA ASN A 28 -0.67 6.19 -7.15
C ASN A 28 -0.42 7.04 -8.39
N PHE A 29 0.85 7.31 -8.76
CA PHE A 29 1.16 8.04 -9.99
C PHE A 29 0.73 7.31 -11.27
N MET A 30 0.85 6.00 -11.29
CA MET A 30 0.41 5.18 -12.42
C MET A 30 -1.09 5.31 -12.69
N LEU A 31 -1.90 5.44 -11.64
CA LEU A 31 -3.36 5.48 -11.74
C LEU A 31 -3.97 6.88 -11.56
N ASP A 32 -3.16 7.88 -11.14
CA ASP A 32 -3.65 9.24 -10.93
C ASP A 32 -4.15 9.87 -12.24
N ASP A 33 -5.43 10.24 -12.24
CA ASP A 33 -6.18 10.75 -13.41
C ASP A 33 -6.01 9.90 -14.69
N ASN A 34 -5.69 8.61 -14.51
CA ASN A 34 -5.51 7.65 -15.60
C ASN A 34 -6.63 6.61 -15.59
N LYS A 35 -7.75 6.94 -16.23
CA LYS A 35 -8.96 6.10 -16.27
C LYS A 35 -8.73 4.81 -17.04
N GLU A 36 -7.94 4.86 -18.09
CA GLU A 36 -7.62 3.72 -18.95
C GLU A 36 -6.85 2.65 -18.16
N ALA A 37 -5.79 3.04 -17.48
CA ALA A 37 -5.03 2.13 -16.63
C ALA A 37 -5.87 1.58 -15.45
N ALA A 38 -6.63 2.44 -14.76
CA ALA A 38 -7.52 2.00 -13.69
C ALA A 38 -8.61 1.05 -14.21
N GLN A 39 -9.12 1.26 -15.41
CA GLN A 39 -10.12 0.41 -16.04
C GLN A 39 -9.57 -0.99 -16.36
N VAL A 40 -8.38 -1.07 -16.96
CA VAL A 40 -7.71 -2.35 -17.24
C VAL A 40 -7.47 -3.09 -15.92
N PHE A 41 -6.96 -2.39 -14.93
CA PHE A 41 -6.68 -2.93 -13.61
C PHE A 41 -7.92 -3.57 -12.97
N LEU A 42 -9.03 -2.84 -12.92
CA LEU A 42 -10.28 -3.34 -12.33
C LEU A 42 -10.92 -4.46 -13.16
N ARG A 43 -10.86 -4.37 -14.49
CA ARG A 43 -11.37 -5.44 -15.37
C ARG A 43 -10.67 -6.77 -15.13
N VAL A 44 -9.36 -6.74 -15.04
CA VAL A 44 -8.55 -7.95 -14.83
C VAL A 44 -8.81 -8.55 -13.45
N ILE A 45 -8.84 -7.74 -12.39
CA ILE A 45 -9.06 -8.24 -11.02
C ILE A 45 -10.47 -8.80 -10.85
N LEU A 46 -11.47 -8.13 -11.42
CA LEU A 46 -12.88 -8.52 -11.24
C LEU A 46 -13.40 -9.50 -12.31
N GLY A 47 -12.61 -9.75 -13.37
CA GLY A 47 -13.05 -10.57 -14.50
C GLY A 47 -14.27 -9.98 -15.21
N ASP A 48 -14.44 -8.64 -15.20
CA ASP A 48 -15.60 -7.95 -15.79
C ASP A 48 -15.12 -6.92 -16.85
N ASP A 49 -15.08 -7.33 -18.11
CA ASP A 49 -14.70 -6.48 -19.24
C ASP A 49 -15.66 -5.29 -19.49
N LYS A 50 -16.83 -5.30 -18.86
CA LYS A 50 -17.83 -4.24 -19.00
C LYS A 50 -17.59 -3.05 -18.10
N ILE A 51 -16.63 -3.12 -17.20
CA ILE A 51 -16.26 -2.01 -16.34
C ILE A 51 -15.80 -0.82 -17.20
N LYS A 52 -16.39 0.35 -16.95
CA LYS A 52 -16.01 1.63 -17.56
C LYS A 52 -15.75 2.63 -16.45
N VAL A 53 -14.50 2.91 -16.18
CA VAL A 53 -14.10 3.88 -15.14
C VAL A 53 -14.46 5.29 -15.59
N ARG A 54 -15.19 6.03 -14.74
CA ARG A 54 -15.55 7.44 -14.95
C ARG A 54 -14.59 8.38 -14.25
N ASN A 55 -14.16 7.98 -13.06
CA ASN A 55 -13.33 8.81 -12.21
C ASN A 55 -12.34 7.94 -11.43
N VAL A 56 -11.13 8.43 -11.24
CA VAL A 56 -10.11 7.85 -10.37
C VAL A 56 -9.42 8.98 -9.62
N ARG A 57 -9.24 8.80 -8.32
CA ARG A 57 -8.55 9.74 -7.42
C ARG A 57 -7.61 8.97 -6.53
N ILE A 58 -6.44 9.54 -6.31
CA ILE A 58 -5.46 9.00 -5.37
C ILE A 58 -5.56 9.74 -4.05
N GLN A 59 -5.08 9.08 -2.97
CA GLN A 59 -4.97 9.65 -1.63
C GLN A 59 -6.24 10.35 -1.15
N SER A 60 -7.40 9.76 -1.47
CA SER A 60 -8.69 10.31 -1.07
C SER A 60 -8.85 10.26 0.44
N PHE A 61 -8.82 11.43 1.08
CA PHE A 61 -9.01 11.54 2.52
C PHE A 61 -10.50 11.54 2.86
N ILE A 62 -10.93 10.54 3.61
CA ILE A 62 -12.28 10.48 4.18
C ILE A 62 -12.17 10.84 5.64
N GLN A 63 -12.66 12.04 5.96
CA GLN A 63 -12.70 12.54 7.33
C GLN A 63 -13.83 11.87 8.11
N ASN A 64 -13.49 11.26 9.23
CA ASN A 64 -14.47 10.78 10.21
C ASN A 64 -14.42 11.69 11.45
N ILE A 65 -15.50 12.44 11.68
CA ILE A 65 -15.60 13.42 12.77
C ILE A 65 -15.60 12.73 14.15
N TYR A 66 -16.00 11.46 14.22
CA TYR A 66 -16.17 10.71 15.46
C TYR A 66 -15.18 9.58 15.68
N GLY A 67 -14.17 9.41 14.80
CA GLY A 67 -13.25 8.30 14.90
C GLY A 67 -12.03 8.42 13.97
N HIS A 68 -11.44 7.26 13.66
CA HIS A 68 -10.31 7.22 12.74
C HIS A 68 -10.72 7.65 11.34
N SER A 69 -10.12 8.73 10.87
CA SER A 69 -10.16 9.10 9.45
C SER A 69 -9.28 8.14 8.64
N SER A 70 -9.58 7.96 7.38
CA SER A 70 -8.78 7.10 6.50
C SER A 70 -8.38 7.84 5.24
N GLN A 71 -7.16 7.64 4.84
CA GLN A 71 -6.67 7.98 3.53
C GLN A 71 -6.73 6.71 2.69
N LEU A 72 -7.56 6.73 1.65
CA LEU A 72 -7.67 5.65 0.68
C LEU A 72 -6.60 5.86 -0.39
N ASP A 73 -5.85 4.80 -0.71
CA ASP A 73 -4.76 4.92 -1.68
C ASP A 73 -5.31 5.29 -3.06
N ILE A 74 -6.24 4.52 -3.58
CA ILE A 74 -6.84 4.74 -4.90
C ILE A 74 -8.36 4.53 -4.78
N LEU A 75 -9.13 5.54 -5.14
CA LEU A 75 -10.59 5.48 -5.19
C LEU A 75 -11.06 5.69 -6.62
N ALA A 76 -11.69 4.67 -7.20
CA ALA A 76 -12.27 4.72 -8.53
C ALA A 76 -13.79 4.59 -8.50
N GLN A 77 -14.47 5.18 -9.49
CA GLN A 77 -15.91 5.03 -9.73
C GLN A 77 -16.16 4.61 -11.16
N ASP A 78 -17.04 3.64 -11.36
CA ASP A 78 -17.42 3.21 -12.71
C ASP A 78 -18.73 3.87 -13.21
N SER A 79 -19.09 3.51 -14.44
CA SER A 79 -20.32 4.01 -15.11
C SER A 79 -21.62 3.52 -14.49
N LYS A 80 -21.59 2.49 -13.65
CA LYS A 80 -22.73 1.97 -12.90
C LYS A 80 -22.86 2.58 -11.51
N GLY A 81 -21.93 3.49 -11.14
CA GLY A 81 -21.90 4.11 -9.82
C GLY A 81 -21.23 3.28 -8.75
N ARG A 82 -20.63 2.14 -9.08
CA ARG A 82 -19.87 1.31 -8.13
C ARG A 82 -18.57 1.99 -7.74
N TYR A 83 -18.15 1.84 -6.49
CA TYR A 83 -16.90 2.41 -5.98
C TYR A 83 -15.88 1.33 -5.64
N PHE A 84 -14.64 1.60 -5.99
CA PHE A 84 -13.52 0.67 -5.82
C PHE A 84 -12.41 1.38 -5.05
N ASN A 85 -12.14 0.91 -3.83
CA ASN A 85 -10.93 1.29 -3.09
C ASN A 85 -9.87 0.23 -3.31
N VAL A 86 -8.71 0.63 -3.85
CA VAL A 86 -7.58 -0.27 -4.09
C VAL A 86 -6.42 0.14 -3.19
N GLU A 87 -5.89 -0.83 -2.46
CA GLU A 87 -4.80 -0.70 -1.50
C GLU A 87 -3.66 -1.67 -1.87
N VAL A 88 -2.44 -1.17 -2.00
CA VAL A 88 -1.25 -2.00 -2.24
C VAL A 88 -0.47 -2.15 -0.94
N GLN A 89 -0.32 -3.38 -0.46
CA GLN A 89 0.29 -3.67 0.84
C GLN A 89 1.52 -4.58 0.70
N ARG A 90 2.68 -4.06 1.07
CA ARG A 90 3.96 -4.79 1.03
C ARG A 90 4.32 -5.49 2.33
N SER A 91 3.65 -5.16 3.43
CA SER A 91 3.86 -5.80 4.73
C SER A 91 2.70 -6.72 5.10
N ASP A 92 2.97 -7.78 5.84
CA ASP A 92 1.95 -8.73 6.31
C ASP A 92 0.94 -8.09 7.27
N GLU A 93 1.33 -7.04 7.97
CA GLU A 93 0.49 -6.33 8.92
C GLU A 93 -0.52 -5.38 8.24
N GLY A 94 -0.35 -5.12 6.95
CA GLY A 94 -1.08 -4.06 6.23
C GLY A 94 -2.54 -4.37 5.87
N ALA A 95 -2.94 -5.64 5.81
CA ALA A 95 -4.23 -6.06 5.25
C ALA A 95 -5.07 -6.98 6.17
N PRO A 96 -5.21 -6.71 7.49
CA PRO A 96 -6.03 -7.56 8.35
C PRO A 96 -7.53 -7.43 7.99
N ALA A 97 -8.29 -8.51 8.17
CA ALA A 97 -9.72 -8.56 7.86
C ALA A 97 -10.55 -7.42 8.52
N ARG A 98 -10.14 -7.00 9.72
CA ARG A 98 -10.80 -5.88 10.42
C ARG A 98 -10.57 -4.54 9.72
N ARG A 99 -9.40 -4.33 9.10
CA ARG A 99 -9.13 -3.11 8.30
C ARG A 99 -9.97 -3.10 7.04
N ALA A 100 -10.11 -4.24 6.36
CA ALA A 100 -10.98 -4.35 5.18
C ALA A 100 -12.44 -4.02 5.52
N ARG A 101 -12.95 -4.58 6.62
CA ARG A 101 -14.29 -4.25 7.13
C ARG A 101 -14.45 -2.77 7.47
N PHE A 102 -13.44 -2.17 8.10
CA PHE A 102 -13.44 -0.76 8.46
C PHE A 102 -13.50 0.13 7.22
N TYR A 103 -12.74 -0.19 6.17
CA TYR A 103 -12.78 0.54 4.90
C TYR A 103 -14.14 0.42 4.21
N SER A 104 -14.78 -0.75 4.21
CA SER A 104 -16.16 -0.89 3.72
C SER A 104 -17.10 0.07 4.46
N SER A 105 -17.02 0.10 5.80
CA SER A 105 -17.89 0.99 6.62
C SER A 105 -17.62 2.48 6.37
N ILE A 106 -16.38 2.87 6.12
CA ILE A 106 -16.01 4.25 5.77
C ILE A 106 -16.58 4.63 4.41
N LEU A 107 -16.48 3.76 3.40
CA LEU A 107 -17.07 4.00 2.10
C LEU A 107 -18.60 4.19 2.22
N ASP A 108 -19.27 3.32 2.94
CA ASP A 108 -20.72 3.39 3.14
C ASP A 108 -21.12 4.72 3.80
N THR A 109 -20.45 5.11 4.88
CA THR A 109 -20.73 6.39 5.56
C THR A 109 -20.40 7.62 4.73
N HIS A 110 -19.41 7.52 3.82
CA HIS A 110 -19.02 8.61 2.94
C HIS A 110 -20.02 8.80 1.78
N PHE A 111 -20.52 7.70 1.22
CA PHE A 111 -21.37 7.77 0.02
C PHE A 111 -22.85 7.85 0.33
N LEU A 112 -23.30 7.44 1.51
CA LEU A 112 -24.70 7.65 1.92
C LEU A 112 -24.91 9.11 2.33
N GLN A 113 -25.47 9.88 1.43
CA GLN A 113 -25.76 11.29 1.69
C GLN A 113 -26.91 11.43 2.70
N PRO A 114 -26.94 12.50 3.51
CA PRO A 114 -28.09 12.80 4.37
C PRO A 114 -29.40 12.80 3.57
N SER A 115 -30.43 12.22 4.16
CA SER A 115 -31.78 12.11 3.56
C SER A 115 -31.91 11.10 2.41
N LYS A 116 -30.87 10.31 2.14
CA LYS A 116 -30.93 9.19 1.19
C LYS A 116 -31.37 7.91 1.87
N LEU A 117 -32.04 7.04 1.12
CA LEU A 117 -32.46 5.72 1.58
C LEU A 117 -31.26 4.77 1.59
N TYR A 118 -31.28 3.75 2.46
CA TYR A 118 -30.20 2.74 2.51
C TYR A 118 -30.09 1.95 1.21
N GLU A 119 -31.16 1.79 0.46
CA GLU A 119 -31.21 1.13 -0.84
C GLU A 119 -30.48 1.94 -1.94
N GLU A 120 -30.17 3.20 -1.68
CA GLU A 120 -29.39 4.07 -2.57
C GLU A 120 -27.87 3.96 -2.33
N LEU A 121 -27.42 3.15 -1.33
CA LEU A 121 -26.01 2.86 -1.17
C LEU A 121 -25.45 2.21 -2.43
N PRO A 122 -24.33 2.71 -2.97
CA PRO A 122 -23.69 2.07 -4.11
C PRO A 122 -23.00 0.78 -3.69
N ASP A 123 -22.83 -0.13 -4.66
CA ASP A 123 -21.93 -1.25 -4.45
C ASP A 123 -20.50 -0.75 -4.20
N THR A 124 -19.86 -1.28 -3.17
CA THR A 124 -18.50 -0.90 -2.78
C THR A 124 -17.55 -2.10 -2.81
N TYR A 125 -16.34 -1.87 -3.29
CA TYR A 125 -15.29 -2.86 -3.39
C TYR A 125 -14.04 -2.38 -2.65
N VAL A 126 -13.60 -3.14 -1.65
CA VAL A 126 -12.32 -2.95 -0.98
C VAL A 126 -11.36 -4.01 -1.49
N ILE A 127 -10.35 -3.60 -2.25
CA ILE A 127 -9.42 -4.49 -2.95
C ILE A 127 -8.04 -4.31 -2.33
N PHE A 128 -7.52 -5.35 -1.66
CA PHE A 128 -6.15 -5.40 -1.20
C PHE A 128 -5.29 -6.20 -2.16
N ILE A 129 -4.20 -5.60 -2.64
CA ILE A 129 -3.14 -6.31 -3.33
C ILE A 129 -2.01 -6.51 -2.33
N THR A 130 -1.74 -7.76 -2.00
CA THR A 130 -0.78 -8.10 -0.96
C THR A 130 0.47 -8.74 -1.55
N GLU A 131 1.64 -8.36 -1.05
CA GLU A 131 2.91 -8.96 -1.44
C GLU A 131 2.98 -10.43 -1.04
N ASN A 132 2.42 -10.77 0.13
CA ASN A 132 2.33 -12.13 0.63
C ASN A 132 0.87 -12.61 0.65
N ASP A 133 0.68 -13.92 0.59
CA ASP A 133 -0.65 -14.52 0.75
C ASP A 133 -1.12 -14.47 2.20
N VAL A 134 -1.91 -13.47 2.55
CA VAL A 134 -2.40 -13.22 3.91
C VAL A 134 -3.47 -14.20 4.38
N LEU A 135 -4.07 -14.98 3.48
CA LEU A 135 -5.08 -15.99 3.80
C LEU A 135 -4.54 -17.43 3.74
N HIS A 136 -3.30 -17.62 3.26
CA HIS A 136 -2.52 -18.85 3.31
C HIS A 136 -3.09 -20.05 2.54
N ASP A 137 -4.04 -19.86 1.64
CA ASP A 137 -4.61 -20.93 0.80
C ASP A 137 -3.98 -21.00 -0.60
N ASN A 138 -2.97 -20.15 -0.86
CA ASN A 138 -2.22 -20.07 -2.11
C ASN A 138 -3.10 -19.85 -3.36
N LEU A 139 -4.25 -19.18 -3.18
CA LEU A 139 -5.11 -18.78 -4.30
C LEU A 139 -4.63 -17.46 -4.91
N PRO A 140 -4.86 -17.22 -6.20
CA PRO A 140 -4.50 -15.96 -6.83
C PRO A 140 -5.38 -14.79 -6.38
N LEU A 141 -6.63 -15.08 -5.98
CA LEU A 141 -7.61 -14.09 -5.57
C LEU A 141 -8.64 -14.72 -4.62
N TYR A 142 -9.03 -13.94 -3.61
CA TYR A 142 -10.04 -14.30 -2.62
C TYR A 142 -11.18 -13.29 -2.66
N ASN A 143 -12.39 -13.77 -2.95
CA ASN A 143 -13.62 -13.00 -2.84
C ASN A 143 -14.27 -13.23 -1.49
N ILE A 144 -14.36 -12.20 -0.66
CA ILE A 144 -14.98 -12.26 0.66
C ILE A 144 -16.37 -11.64 0.58
N ARG A 145 -17.38 -12.41 0.95
CA ARG A 145 -18.79 -11.99 0.95
C ARG A 145 -19.48 -12.46 2.22
N ARG A 146 -20.52 -11.76 2.61
CA ARG A 146 -21.41 -12.23 3.69
C ARG A 146 -22.32 -13.34 3.15
N ARG A 147 -22.65 -14.26 4.03
CA ARG A 147 -23.48 -15.42 3.70
C ARG A 147 -24.54 -15.62 4.78
N ILE A 148 -25.71 -16.09 4.38
CA ILE A 148 -26.77 -16.53 5.28
C ILE A 148 -26.42 -17.97 5.69
N ASP A 149 -26.18 -18.20 6.99
CA ASP A 149 -25.68 -19.50 7.47
C ASP A 149 -26.71 -20.63 7.29
N GLU A 150 -28.00 -20.34 7.39
CA GLU A 150 -29.07 -21.34 7.33
C GLU A 150 -29.25 -21.96 5.92
N ASN A 151 -28.86 -21.25 4.85
CA ASN A 151 -29.08 -21.72 3.48
C ASN A 151 -27.86 -21.58 2.56
N ALA A 152 -26.74 -21.11 3.10
CA ALA A 152 -25.51 -20.88 2.37
C ALA A 152 -25.57 -19.89 1.19
N LYS A 153 -26.64 -19.10 1.07
CA LYS A 153 -26.78 -18.07 0.02
C LYS A 153 -25.97 -16.84 0.38
N CYS A 154 -25.47 -16.14 -0.63
CA CYS A 154 -24.87 -14.82 -0.42
C CYS A 154 -25.93 -13.85 0.14
N PHE A 155 -25.52 -13.04 1.10
CA PHE A 155 -26.28 -11.89 1.56
C PHE A 155 -25.88 -10.70 0.68
N GLU A 156 -26.63 -10.46 -0.37
CA GLU A 156 -26.31 -9.51 -1.44
C GLU A 156 -26.52 -8.05 -0.98
N ASP A 157 -25.64 -7.59 -0.14
CA ASP A 157 -25.66 -6.24 0.47
C ASP A 157 -24.83 -5.19 -0.28
N GLY A 158 -24.25 -5.55 -1.43
CA GLY A 158 -23.45 -4.65 -2.26
C GLY A 158 -22.04 -4.37 -1.72
N SER A 159 -21.64 -4.98 -0.59
CA SER A 159 -20.29 -4.80 -0.01
C SER A 159 -19.38 -5.97 -0.37
N HIS A 160 -18.26 -5.67 -1.03
CA HIS A 160 -17.32 -6.67 -1.53
C HIS A 160 -15.92 -6.39 -0.97
N ILE A 161 -15.24 -7.43 -0.49
CA ILE A 161 -13.83 -7.38 -0.10
C ILE A 161 -13.08 -8.40 -0.95
N ILE A 162 -11.96 -7.96 -1.54
CA ILE A 162 -11.14 -8.79 -2.42
C ILE A 162 -9.70 -8.73 -1.95
N TYR A 163 -9.07 -9.90 -1.81
CA TYR A 163 -7.63 -10.01 -1.63
C TYR A 163 -7.00 -10.59 -2.88
N VAL A 164 -5.98 -9.94 -3.39
CA VAL A 164 -5.19 -10.39 -4.55
C VAL A 164 -3.80 -10.76 -4.09
N ASN A 165 -3.43 -12.01 -4.29
CA ASN A 165 -2.11 -12.53 -3.95
C ASN A 165 -1.13 -12.25 -5.09
N SER A 166 -0.26 -11.25 -4.93
CA SER A 166 0.68 -10.86 -6.00
C SER A 166 1.85 -11.82 -6.21
N GLN A 167 1.96 -12.88 -5.41
CA GLN A 167 2.94 -13.96 -5.65
C GLN A 167 2.53 -14.86 -6.81
N ARG A 168 1.24 -14.90 -7.16
CA ARG A 168 0.73 -15.72 -8.26
C ARG A 168 0.89 -14.98 -9.60
N ARG A 169 1.94 -15.34 -10.35
CA ARG A 169 2.40 -14.68 -11.57
C ARG A 169 2.46 -15.67 -12.73
N ASP A 170 1.34 -16.29 -13.01
CA ASP A 170 1.15 -17.23 -14.13
C ASP A 170 0.76 -16.52 -15.43
N ASP A 171 0.47 -17.29 -16.49
CA ASP A 171 0.10 -16.75 -17.80
C ASP A 171 -1.37 -16.31 -17.91
N THR A 172 -2.16 -16.38 -16.82
CA THR A 172 -3.52 -15.83 -16.80
C THR A 172 -3.50 -14.31 -16.89
N ALA A 173 -4.62 -13.68 -17.23
CA ALA A 173 -4.72 -12.21 -17.22
C ALA A 173 -4.34 -11.62 -15.87
N LEU A 174 -4.81 -12.21 -14.76
CA LEU A 174 -4.47 -11.78 -13.41
C LEU A 174 -2.99 -12.02 -13.11
N GLY A 175 -2.44 -13.17 -13.48
CA GLY A 175 -1.02 -13.48 -13.30
C GLY A 175 -0.10 -12.52 -14.04
N LYS A 176 -0.45 -12.15 -15.29
CA LYS A 176 0.25 -11.12 -16.07
C LYS A 176 0.17 -9.74 -15.43
N LEU A 177 -1.00 -9.36 -14.89
CA LEU A 177 -1.13 -8.13 -14.11
C LEU A 177 -0.19 -8.16 -12.89
N MET A 178 -0.12 -9.28 -12.17
CA MET A 178 0.80 -9.42 -11.04
C MET A 178 2.27 -9.38 -11.48
N GLN A 179 2.63 -9.89 -12.66
CA GLN A 179 3.97 -9.71 -13.23
C GLN A 179 4.27 -8.22 -13.48
N ASP A 180 3.32 -7.50 -14.08
CA ASP A 180 3.44 -6.08 -14.38
C ASP A 180 3.64 -5.24 -13.12
N LEU A 181 3.02 -5.61 -11.98
CA LEU A 181 3.19 -4.89 -10.72
C LEU A 181 4.64 -4.88 -10.22
N TYR A 182 5.44 -5.88 -10.56
CA TYR A 182 6.86 -5.96 -10.18
C TYR A 182 7.81 -5.52 -11.30
N CYS A 183 7.27 -5.27 -12.50
CA CYS A 183 8.08 -4.86 -13.64
C CYS A 183 8.53 -3.40 -13.47
N THR A 184 9.80 -3.15 -13.75
CA THR A 184 10.40 -1.81 -13.69
C THR A 184 10.57 -1.17 -15.08
N GLU A 185 10.45 -1.98 -16.14
CA GLU A 185 10.72 -1.54 -17.51
C GLU A 185 9.43 -1.50 -18.34
N PRO A 186 9.04 -0.33 -18.90
CA PRO A 186 7.79 -0.18 -19.65
C PRO A 186 7.63 -1.18 -20.79
N LYS A 187 8.69 -1.43 -21.55
CA LYS A 187 8.70 -2.35 -22.71
C LYS A 187 8.41 -3.82 -22.36
N ASN A 188 8.51 -4.18 -21.08
CA ASN A 188 8.30 -5.55 -20.60
C ASN A 188 6.91 -5.74 -19.98
N LEU A 189 6.09 -4.69 -19.94
CA LEU A 189 4.72 -4.76 -19.41
C LEU A 189 3.78 -5.43 -20.42
N HIS A 190 2.84 -6.22 -19.89
CA HIS A 190 1.85 -6.93 -20.71
C HIS A 190 0.69 -6.01 -21.14
N TYR A 191 0.35 -5.03 -20.30
CA TYR A 191 -0.76 -4.11 -20.55
C TYR A 191 -0.23 -2.77 -21.04
N HIS A 192 -0.69 -2.39 -22.24
CA HIS A 192 -0.21 -1.19 -22.95
C HIS A 192 -0.45 0.10 -22.17
N GLU A 193 -1.60 0.21 -21.53
CA GLU A 193 -1.99 1.37 -20.73
C GLU A 193 -1.01 1.63 -19.57
N PHE A 194 -0.47 0.58 -18.98
CA PHE A 194 0.58 0.69 -17.97
C PHE A 194 1.93 1.02 -18.61
N ALA A 195 2.24 0.44 -19.77
CA ALA A 195 3.49 0.69 -20.46
C ALA A 195 3.62 2.17 -20.85
N GLU A 196 2.60 2.74 -21.47
CA GLU A 196 2.57 4.16 -21.85
C GLU A 196 2.72 5.09 -20.63
N ARG A 197 1.97 4.80 -19.56
CA ARG A 197 2.03 5.63 -18.35
C ARG A 197 3.39 5.53 -17.65
N MET A 198 3.95 4.32 -17.54
CA MET A 198 5.27 4.10 -16.94
C MET A 198 6.37 4.76 -17.77
N GLU A 199 6.31 4.67 -19.11
CA GLU A 199 7.23 5.36 -20.01
C GLU A 199 7.18 6.88 -19.79
N PHE A 200 5.98 7.46 -19.75
CA PHE A 200 5.81 8.88 -19.47
C PHE A 200 6.44 9.25 -18.11
N LEU A 201 6.12 8.54 -17.03
CA LEU A 201 6.58 8.87 -15.69
C LEU A 201 8.10 8.75 -15.53
N LYS A 202 8.72 7.75 -16.16
CA LYS A 202 10.14 7.43 -15.94
C LYS A 202 11.10 8.09 -16.94
N TYR A 203 10.60 8.46 -18.13
CA TYR A 203 11.46 8.86 -19.23
C TYR A 203 11.06 10.20 -19.88
N SER A 204 9.93 10.80 -19.50
CA SER A 204 9.64 12.18 -19.91
C SER A 204 10.08 13.18 -18.84
N LYS A 205 10.49 14.36 -19.27
CA LYS A 205 10.88 15.44 -18.36
C LYS A 205 9.76 15.81 -17.38
N GLU A 206 8.53 15.93 -17.89
CA GLU A 206 7.35 16.24 -17.07
C GLU A 206 7.03 15.14 -16.05
N GLY A 207 7.18 13.87 -16.44
CA GLY A 207 6.98 12.72 -15.55
C GLY A 207 8.04 12.66 -14.45
N GLU A 208 9.31 12.87 -14.81
CA GLU A 208 10.41 12.94 -13.83
C GLU A 208 10.20 14.09 -12.84
N GLU A 209 9.81 15.28 -13.31
CA GLU A 209 9.50 16.44 -12.46
C GLU A 209 8.35 16.15 -11.48
N LYS A 210 7.27 15.52 -11.94
CA LYS A 210 6.14 15.11 -11.07
C LYS A 210 6.55 14.15 -9.98
N MET A 211 7.58 13.35 -10.22
CA MET A 211 8.04 12.33 -9.25
C MET A 211 9.15 12.83 -8.33
N THR A 212 9.81 13.94 -8.62
CA THR A 212 10.95 14.45 -7.84
C THR A 212 10.56 14.74 -6.39
N ASP A 213 9.47 15.46 -6.14
CA ASP A 213 9.01 15.80 -4.79
C ASP A 213 8.74 14.55 -3.93
N VAL A 214 8.22 13.50 -4.56
CA VAL A 214 7.92 12.21 -3.88
C VAL A 214 9.18 11.47 -3.52
N ILE A 215 10.19 11.56 -4.36
CA ILE A 215 11.48 10.92 -4.12
C ILE A 215 12.24 11.65 -3.02
N GLU A 216 12.22 12.96 -3.02
CA GLU A 216 12.81 13.77 -1.94
C GLU A 216 12.16 13.44 -0.59
N GLU A 217 10.84 13.36 -0.53
CA GLU A 217 10.12 12.96 0.68
C GLU A 217 10.46 11.51 1.08
N TYR A 218 10.54 10.59 0.11
CA TYR A 218 10.93 9.20 0.37
C TYR A 218 12.37 9.12 0.88
N ALA A 219 13.29 9.84 0.26
CA ALA A 219 14.70 9.90 0.67
C ALA A 219 14.84 10.47 2.08
N ALA A 220 14.09 11.54 2.41
CA ALA A 220 14.07 12.13 3.74
C ALA A 220 13.55 11.16 4.81
N ARG A 221 12.43 10.45 4.52
CA ARG A 221 11.88 9.43 5.44
C ARG A 221 12.82 8.25 5.61
N LYS A 222 13.46 7.80 4.54
CA LYS A 222 14.45 6.72 4.60
C LYS A 222 15.66 7.12 5.42
N ALA A 223 16.17 8.34 5.22
CA ALA A 223 17.27 8.88 6.01
C ALA A 223 16.91 8.98 7.50
N GLU A 224 15.69 9.42 7.82
CA GLU A 224 15.19 9.47 9.20
C GLU A 224 15.06 8.07 9.82
N ALA A 225 14.55 7.09 9.06
CA ALA A 225 14.44 5.71 9.53
C ALA A 225 15.83 5.10 9.81
N VAL A 226 16.78 5.26 8.89
CA VAL A 226 18.16 4.81 9.07
C VAL A 226 18.82 5.51 10.26
N ALA A 227 18.58 6.81 10.44
CA ALA A 227 19.12 7.56 11.59
C ALA A 227 18.54 7.04 12.93
N LYS A 228 17.24 6.70 12.97
CA LYS A 228 16.60 6.10 14.15
C LYS A 228 17.15 4.71 14.46
N GLU A 229 17.35 3.88 13.44
CA GLU A 229 17.92 2.53 13.60
C GLU A 229 19.36 2.59 14.10
N THR A 230 20.18 3.43 13.48
CA THR A 230 21.58 3.67 13.92
C THR A 230 21.65 4.22 15.34
N ALA A 231 20.73 5.13 15.70
CA ALA A 231 20.63 5.63 17.07
C ALA A 231 20.23 4.54 18.07
N LYS A 232 19.31 3.66 17.66
CA LYS A 232 18.89 2.52 18.49
C LYS A 232 20.03 1.52 18.69
N GLU A 233 20.76 1.17 17.63
CA GLU A 233 21.94 0.31 17.71
C GLU A 233 23.00 0.87 18.67
N LYS A 234 23.32 2.16 18.57
CA LYS A 234 24.24 2.84 19.50
C LYS A 234 23.74 2.80 20.94
N ASN A 235 22.44 2.99 21.16
CA ASN A 235 21.84 2.90 22.48
C ASN A 235 21.93 1.48 23.05
N ILE A 236 21.75 0.44 22.21
CA ILE A 236 21.92 -0.97 22.58
C ILE A 236 23.38 -1.25 22.94
N GLU A 237 24.34 -0.80 22.14
CA GLU A 237 25.76 -0.98 22.41
C GLU A 237 26.18 -0.29 23.73
N PHE A 238 25.70 0.93 23.94
CA PHE A 238 25.93 1.66 25.19
C PHE A 238 25.29 0.95 26.40
N ALA A 239 24.06 0.44 26.28
CA ALA A 239 23.40 -0.31 27.34
C ALA A 239 24.16 -1.60 27.68
N LYS A 240 24.66 -2.31 26.67
CA LYS A 240 25.52 -3.49 26.87
C LYS A 240 26.78 -3.16 27.64
N GLY A 241 27.44 -2.04 27.33
CA GLY A 241 28.60 -1.55 28.07
C GLY A 241 28.27 -1.30 29.55
N LEU A 242 27.20 -0.56 29.82
CA LEU A 242 26.77 -0.28 31.21
C LEU A 242 26.46 -1.55 32.01
N LEU A 243 25.78 -2.53 31.38
CA LEU A 243 25.47 -3.81 32.02
C LEU A 243 26.73 -4.64 32.27
N ALA A 244 27.70 -4.64 31.35
CA ALA A 244 28.99 -5.32 31.52
C ALA A 244 29.83 -4.71 32.65
N ASP A 245 29.72 -3.39 32.85
CA ASP A 245 30.36 -2.64 33.95
C ASP A 245 29.62 -2.84 35.29
N GLY A 246 28.60 -3.67 35.34
CA GLY A 246 27.86 -4.00 36.56
C GLY A 246 26.81 -2.97 36.99
N MET A 247 26.43 -2.04 36.11
CA MET A 247 25.37 -1.07 36.41
C MET A 247 23.98 -1.76 36.50
N SER A 248 23.13 -1.19 37.38
CA SER A 248 21.78 -1.74 37.56
C SER A 248 20.90 -1.54 36.33
N ILE A 249 19.86 -2.38 36.17
CA ILE A 249 18.87 -2.26 35.11
C ILE A 249 18.23 -0.88 35.12
N GLU A 250 17.83 -0.36 36.29
CA GLU A 250 17.22 0.96 36.41
C GLU A 250 18.16 2.09 35.97
N PHE A 251 19.44 2.01 36.33
CA PHE A 251 20.44 2.97 35.87
C PHE A 251 20.61 2.89 34.35
N THR A 252 20.71 1.69 33.79
CA THR A 252 20.88 1.48 32.35
C THR A 252 19.67 2.01 31.55
N VAL A 253 18.44 1.75 31.99
CA VAL A 253 17.21 2.28 31.38
C VAL A 253 17.25 3.81 31.32
N ARG A 254 17.60 4.46 32.45
CA ARG A 254 17.64 5.92 32.55
C ARG A 254 18.63 6.56 31.58
N HIS A 255 19.74 5.88 31.27
CA HIS A 255 20.83 6.47 30.48
C HIS A 255 20.92 6.00 29.04
N SER A 256 20.36 4.82 28.71
CA SER A 256 20.44 4.25 27.35
C SER A 256 19.31 4.65 26.42
N LYS A 257 18.27 5.30 26.91
CA LYS A 257 17.05 5.61 26.14
C LYS A 257 16.31 4.37 25.60
N LEU A 258 16.61 3.20 26.12
CA LEU A 258 15.91 1.94 25.85
C LEU A 258 14.80 1.73 26.89
N THR A 259 13.79 0.94 26.51
CA THR A 259 12.74 0.52 27.43
C THR A 259 13.28 -0.48 28.46
N GLU A 260 12.61 -0.60 29.59
CA GLU A 260 12.99 -1.56 30.63
C GLU A 260 12.97 -3.01 30.11
N ALA A 261 12.00 -3.35 29.25
CA ALA A 261 11.91 -4.66 28.64
C ALA A 261 13.14 -4.99 27.76
N GLU A 262 13.58 -4.03 26.93
CA GLU A 262 14.76 -4.17 26.08
C GLU A 262 16.04 -4.33 26.93
N VAL A 263 16.20 -3.56 28.02
CA VAL A 263 17.37 -3.65 28.90
C VAL A 263 17.39 -4.98 29.65
N ARG A 264 16.25 -5.47 30.11
CA ARG A 264 16.14 -6.81 30.75
C ARG A 264 16.49 -7.94 29.78
N GLU A 265 16.05 -7.86 28.54
CA GLU A 265 16.41 -8.82 27.48
C GLU A 265 17.92 -8.81 27.21
N LEU A 266 18.54 -7.63 27.14
CA LEU A 266 20.00 -7.52 26.99
C LEU A 266 20.74 -8.11 28.17
N ALA A 267 20.30 -7.84 29.40
CA ALA A 267 20.90 -8.36 30.62
C ALA A 267 20.84 -9.90 30.67
N SER A 268 19.70 -10.50 30.27
CA SER A 268 19.56 -11.94 30.21
C SER A 268 20.50 -12.62 29.21
N LYS A 269 20.74 -11.97 28.05
CA LYS A 269 21.68 -12.45 27.01
C LYS A 269 23.16 -12.30 27.39
N LEU A 270 23.50 -11.39 28.29
CA LEU A 270 24.87 -11.23 28.81
C LEU A 270 25.19 -12.17 29.96
N SER A 271 24.18 -12.75 30.60
CA SER A 271 24.32 -13.67 31.73
C SER A 271 24.28 -15.15 31.31
N ALA A 272 24.02 -15.43 30.01
CA ALA A 272 23.99 -16.79 29.45
C ALA A 272 25.29 -17.10 28.71
#